data_4b76723344ed8c382380df1eb09a7ea5
#
_entry.id   4b76723344ed8c382380df1eb09a7ea5
#
_cell.length_a   1.000
_cell.length_b   1.000
_cell.length_c   1.000
_cell.angle_alpha   90.00
_cell.angle_beta   90.00
_cell.angle_gamma   90.00
#
_symmetry.space_group_name_H-M   'P 1'
#
loop_
_entity.id
_entity.type
_entity.pdbx_description
1 polymer ?
#
loop_
_entity_poly.entity_id
_entity_poly.type
_entity_poly.pdbx_seq_one_letter_code
_entity_poly.pdbx_strand_id
1 'polypeptide(L)'
;MKIAIVGTGYVGLVTGACFSEMGIDVTCVDIDELKIENLKKGRIPIYEPGLEDMVCRNYNAGRLKFTNSLVACLDNVEIVFSAVGTPPDEDGSADLRHVLDVARTIGKNMEKTILVVTKSTVPVGTAQKVRNVIQEELDKRQIDLDFDVASNPEFLKEGDAVNDFMKPDRVVVGVESDKARRIMERLYKPFMMNNYRLIFTDVPSAEMIKYAANAMLATRISFMNDIANLCELVGANVDMVRKGIGADSRIGSRFLYPGCGYGGSC
;
A
#
# COMPACT_ATOMS: atom_id res chain seq x y z
N MET A 1 -14.18 8.82 11.74
CA MET A 1 -13.80 7.51 11.17
C MET A 1 -12.61 7.00 11.95
N LYS A 2 -12.61 5.74 12.36
CA LYS A 2 -11.47 5.09 13.04
C LYS A 2 -11.00 3.94 12.19
N ILE A 3 -9.69 3.83 11.98
CA ILE A 3 -9.09 2.79 11.15
C ILE A 3 -7.92 2.11 11.87
N ALA A 4 -7.65 0.85 11.56
CA ALA A 4 -6.43 0.16 11.93
C ALA A 4 -5.58 -0.12 10.69
N ILE A 5 -4.27 -0.04 10.85
CA ILE A 5 -3.30 -0.38 9.80
C ILE A 5 -2.34 -1.41 10.37
N VAL A 6 -2.36 -2.61 9.82
CA VAL A 6 -1.53 -3.73 10.26
C VAL A 6 -0.27 -3.79 9.42
N GLY A 7 0.87 -3.74 10.08
CA GLY A 7 2.19 -3.56 9.51
C GLY A 7 2.65 -2.11 9.62
N THR A 8 3.76 -1.85 10.32
CA THR A 8 4.39 -0.53 10.44
C THR A 8 5.71 -0.47 9.67
N GLY A 9 5.75 -1.16 8.53
CA GLY A 9 6.77 -0.98 7.51
C GLY A 9 6.59 0.34 6.78
N TYR A 10 7.32 0.51 5.67
CA TYR A 10 7.30 1.73 4.90
C TYR A 10 5.88 2.17 4.51
N VAL A 11 5.15 1.28 3.84
CA VAL A 11 3.79 1.55 3.36
C VAL A 11 2.81 1.84 4.51
N GLY A 12 2.82 1.00 5.55
CA GLY A 12 1.85 1.11 6.63
C GLY A 12 2.07 2.35 7.49
N LEU A 13 3.33 2.68 7.82
CA LEU A 13 3.63 3.85 8.65
C LEU A 13 3.35 5.16 7.92
N VAL A 14 3.75 5.29 6.65
CA VAL A 14 3.43 6.46 5.81
C VAL A 14 1.91 6.60 5.67
N THR A 15 1.20 5.51 5.37
CA THR A 15 -0.26 5.52 5.26
C THR A 15 -0.92 5.99 6.54
N GLY A 16 -0.48 5.46 7.70
CA GLY A 16 -1.03 5.81 9.00
C GLY A 16 -0.79 7.27 9.38
N ALA A 17 0.42 7.76 9.16
CA ALA A 17 0.77 9.14 9.40
C ALA A 17 -0.05 10.10 8.52
N CYS A 18 -0.15 9.83 7.23
CA CYS A 18 -0.88 10.68 6.29
C CYS A 18 -2.41 10.69 6.54
N PHE A 19 -3.01 9.55 6.85
CA PHE A 19 -4.43 9.53 7.24
C PHE A 19 -4.68 10.28 8.55
N SER A 20 -3.79 10.12 9.54
CA SER A 20 -3.93 10.85 10.81
C SER A 20 -3.74 12.36 10.66
N GLU A 21 -2.88 12.80 9.74
CA GLU A 21 -2.70 14.21 9.39
C GLU A 21 -3.97 14.84 8.82
N MET A 22 -4.76 14.06 8.10
CA MET A 22 -6.07 14.48 7.57
C MET A 22 -7.21 14.38 8.60
N GLY A 23 -6.89 14.14 9.87
CA GLY A 23 -7.86 14.14 10.97
C GLY A 23 -8.59 12.81 11.17
N ILE A 24 -8.09 11.71 10.63
CA ILE A 24 -8.63 10.37 10.84
C ILE A 24 -7.99 9.76 12.09
N ASP A 25 -8.75 9.09 12.94
CA ASP A 25 -8.23 8.33 14.08
C ASP A 25 -7.60 7.02 13.58
N VAL A 26 -6.29 6.92 13.65
CA VAL A 26 -5.51 5.78 13.14
C VAL A 26 -4.84 5.03 14.27
N THR A 27 -4.96 3.71 14.27
CA THR A 27 -4.14 2.82 15.09
C THR A 27 -3.26 1.96 14.20
N CYS A 28 -1.95 2.17 14.26
CA CYS A 28 -0.98 1.32 13.60
C CYS A 28 -0.64 0.13 14.49
N VAL A 29 -0.67 -1.08 13.91
CA VAL A 29 -0.46 -2.34 14.59
C VAL A 29 0.76 -3.04 14.01
N ASP A 30 1.67 -3.52 14.85
CA ASP A 30 2.79 -4.38 14.43
C ASP A 30 3.07 -5.44 15.49
N ILE A 31 3.46 -6.62 15.08
CA ILE A 31 3.79 -7.72 16.00
C ILE A 31 5.11 -7.50 16.74
N ASP A 32 5.97 -6.64 16.21
CA ASP A 32 7.27 -6.29 16.80
C ASP A 32 7.08 -5.28 17.94
N GLU A 33 7.16 -5.75 19.17
CA GLU A 33 6.99 -4.94 20.38
C GLU A 33 8.04 -3.83 20.48
N LEU A 34 9.30 -4.14 20.13
CA LEU A 34 10.39 -3.16 20.20
C LEU A 34 10.17 -2.03 19.20
N LYS A 35 9.68 -2.35 18.01
CA LYS A 35 9.33 -1.37 16.99
C LYS A 35 8.18 -0.46 17.45
N ILE A 36 7.14 -1.05 18.05
CA ILE A 36 6.01 -0.30 18.62
C ILE A 36 6.47 0.62 19.76
N GLU A 37 7.35 0.14 20.65
CA GLU A 37 7.90 0.98 21.71
C GLU A 37 8.75 2.14 21.18
N ASN A 38 9.55 1.90 20.14
CA ASN A 38 10.33 2.95 19.50
C ASN A 38 9.43 3.99 18.83
N LEU A 39 8.40 3.56 18.11
CA LEU A 39 7.42 4.46 17.49
C LEU A 39 6.70 5.33 18.53
N LYS A 40 6.30 4.77 19.68
CA LYS A 40 5.73 5.55 20.80
C LYS A 40 6.69 6.59 21.38
N LYS A 41 7.99 6.38 21.25
CA LYS A 41 9.05 7.32 21.67
C LYS A 41 9.45 8.30 20.55
N GLY A 42 8.75 8.28 19.41
CA GLY A 42 9.04 9.11 18.24
C GLY A 42 10.24 8.63 17.40
N ARG A 43 10.74 7.42 17.65
CA ARG A 43 11.85 6.83 16.87
C ARG A 43 11.30 6.11 15.66
N ILE A 44 11.47 6.70 14.49
CA ILE A 44 10.95 6.17 13.23
C ILE A 44 11.95 5.19 12.62
N PRO A 45 11.56 3.95 12.26
CA PRO A 45 12.47 2.92 11.75
C PRO A 45 12.89 3.11 10.29
N ILE A 46 12.32 4.10 9.61
CA ILE A 46 12.54 4.41 8.19
C ILE A 46 12.86 5.88 8.02
N TYR A 47 13.67 6.21 7.04
CA TYR A 47 13.90 7.60 6.65
C TYR A 47 12.94 7.98 5.51
N GLU A 48 12.11 8.98 5.76
CA GLU A 48 11.23 9.57 4.75
C GLU A 48 11.06 11.06 5.08
N PRO A 49 11.32 12.00 4.14
CA PRO A 49 11.21 13.42 4.40
C PRO A 49 9.85 13.83 4.97
N GLY A 50 9.86 14.48 6.13
CA GLY A 50 8.65 14.98 6.81
C GLY A 50 7.83 13.95 7.58
N LEU A 51 8.17 12.66 7.51
CA LEU A 51 7.42 11.60 8.18
C LEU A 51 7.56 11.68 9.70
N GLU A 52 8.78 11.88 10.21
CA GLU A 52 9.05 11.93 11.66
C GLU A 52 8.22 13.01 12.35
N ASP A 53 8.27 14.24 11.82
CA ASP A 53 7.48 15.36 12.35
C ASP A 53 5.97 15.08 12.30
N MET A 54 5.51 14.47 11.21
CA MET A 54 4.10 14.11 11.02
C MET A 54 3.65 13.06 12.03
N VAL A 55 4.44 12.00 12.25
CA VAL A 55 4.17 10.95 13.24
C VAL A 55 4.14 11.54 14.64
N CYS A 56 5.16 12.29 15.05
CA CYS A 56 5.25 12.88 16.37
C CYS A 56 4.08 13.84 16.66
N ARG A 57 3.76 14.71 15.70
CA ARG A 57 2.64 15.66 15.81
C ARG A 57 1.30 14.95 16.00
N ASN A 58 1.02 13.91 15.19
CA ASN A 58 -0.24 13.20 15.23
C ASN A 58 -0.35 12.25 16.43
N TYR A 59 0.76 11.65 16.87
CA TYR A 59 0.82 10.86 18.08
C TYR A 59 0.51 11.73 19.32
N ASN A 60 1.16 12.89 19.43
CA ASN A 60 0.93 13.83 20.54
C ASN A 60 -0.50 14.40 20.53
N ALA A 61 -1.10 14.55 19.35
CA ALA A 61 -2.49 14.97 19.21
C ALA A 61 -3.52 13.85 19.46
N GLY A 62 -3.07 12.60 19.71
CA GLY A 62 -3.92 11.44 19.98
C GLY A 62 -4.65 10.87 18.76
N ARG A 63 -4.37 11.38 17.55
CA ARG A 63 -4.95 10.89 16.30
C ARG A 63 -4.23 9.65 15.74
N LEU A 64 -2.94 9.51 16.03
CA LEU A 64 -2.13 8.34 15.67
C LEU A 64 -1.78 7.56 16.92
N LYS A 65 -2.00 6.25 16.90
CA LYS A 65 -1.71 5.35 18.02
C LYS A 65 -0.93 4.15 17.52
N PHE A 66 -0.18 3.51 18.43
CA PHE A 66 0.62 2.32 18.14
C PHE A 66 0.32 1.22 19.14
N THR A 67 0.12 -0.02 18.67
CA THR A 67 -0.13 -1.19 19.51
C THR A 67 0.42 -2.46 18.84
N ASN A 68 0.67 -3.48 19.65
CA ASN A 68 1.01 -4.83 19.15
C ASN A 68 -0.20 -5.77 19.05
N SER A 69 -1.41 -5.29 19.38
CA SER A 69 -2.62 -6.10 19.37
C SER A 69 -3.64 -5.56 18.35
N LEU A 70 -3.84 -6.31 17.26
CA LEU A 70 -4.93 -6.03 16.32
C LEU A 70 -6.30 -6.24 17.00
N VAL A 71 -6.42 -7.27 17.83
CA VAL A 71 -7.69 -7.62 18.51
C VAL A 71 -8.22 -6.44 19.32
N ALA A 72 -7.34 -5.73 20.03
CA ALA A 72 -7.73 -4.56 20.83
C ALA A 72 -8.30 -3.39 20.01
N CYS A 73 -8.13 -3.42 18.68
CA CYS A 73 -8.61 -2.37 17.80
C CYS A 73 -9.98 -2.67 17.17
N LEU A 74 -10.32 -3.97 17.00
CA LEU A 74 -11.41 -4.42 16.13
C LEU A 74 -12.78 -3.86 16.54
N ASP A 75 -13.05 -3.71 17.82
CA ASP A 75 -14.33 -3.19 18.31
C ASP A 75 -14.59 -1.73 17.93
N ASN A 76 -13.54 -0.98 17.61
CA ASN A 76 -13.64 0.46 17.42
C ASN A 76 -13.39 0.93 15.99
N VAL A 77 -12.91 0.08 15.08
CA VAL A 77 -12.54 0.48 13.73
C VAL A 77 -13.61 0.15 12.68
N GLU A 78 -13.73 0.98 11.67
CA GLU A 78 -14.58 0.77 10.50
C GLU A 78 -13.81 0.05 9.39
N ILE A 79 -12.48 0.27 9.33
CA ILE A 79 -11.61 -0.25 8.29
C ILE A 79 -10.35 -0.85 8.94
N VAL A 80 -9.93 -2.00 8.44
CA VAL A 80 -8.61 -2.57 8.73
C VAL A 80 -7.81 -2.65 7.43
N PHE A 81 -6.70 -1.93 7.36
CA PHE A 81 -5.74 -2.05 6.28
C PHE A 81 -4.70 -3.13 6.61
N SER A 82 -4.47 -4.06 5.71
CA SER A 82 -3.34 -4.97 5.73
C SER A 82 -2.21 -4.37 4.88
N ALA A 83 -1.15 -3.92 5.53
CA ALA A 83 0.07 -3.36 4.94
C ALA A 83 1.31 -4.16 5.38
N VAL A 84 1.13 -5.45 5.59
CA VAL A 84 2.19 -6.39 5.98
C VAL A 84 3.08 -6.76 4.80
N GLY A 85 4.32 -7.16 5.07
CA GLY A 85 5.25 -7.60 4.04
C GLY A 85 4.77 -8.87 3.31
N THR A 86 5.09 -8.92 2.02
CA THR A 86 4.84 -10.08 1.13
C THR A 86 6.15 -10.42 0.42
N PRO A 87 7.18 -10.92 1.16
CA PRO A 87 8.48 -11.23 0.56
C PRO A 87 8.33 -12.33 -0.49
N PRO A 88 9.29 -12.43 -1.44
CA PRO A 88 9.30 -13.56 -2.37
C PRO A 88 9.57 -14.87 -1.61
N ASP A 89 8.85 -15.92 -1.97
CA ASP A 89 9.14 -17.29 -1.54
C ASP A 89 10.25 -17.91 -2.41
N GLU A 90 10.70 -19.12 -2.09
CA GLU A 90 11.79 -19.81 -2.80
C GLU A 90 11.51 -20.00 -4.30
N ASP A 91 10.26 -20.15 -4.70
CA ASP A 91 9.81 -20.29 -6.09
C ASP A 91 9.57 -18.94 -6.79
N GLY A 92 9.82 -17.81 -6.11
CA GLY A 92 9.57 -16.45 -6.62
C GLY A 92 8.13 -15.98 -6.49
N SER A 93 7.21 -16.79 -5.94
CA SER A 93 5.87 -16.36 -5.62
C SER A 93 5.87 -15.44 -4.39
N ALA A 94 4.81 -14.66 -4.21
CA ALA A 94 4.67 -13.83 -3.02
C ALA A 94 4.21 -14.66 -1.81
N ASP A 95 4.94 -14.58 -0.70
CA ASP A 95 4.52 -15.18 0.57
C ASP A 95 3.34 -14.40 1.16
N LEU A 96 2.18 -15.06 1.18
CA LEU A 96 0.93 -14.50 1.69
C LEU A 96 0.64 -14.84 3.15
N ARG A 97 1.51 -15.58 3.84
CA ARG A 97 1.26 -16.04 5.23
C ARG A 97 0.85 -14.89 6.13
N HIS A 98 1.58 -13.79 6.13
CA HIS A 98 1.26 -12.63 6.97
C HIS A 98 -0.09 -12.00 6.62
N VAL A 99 -0.44 -11.90 5.34
CA VAL A 99 -1.73 -11.37 4.89
C VAL A 99 -2.89 -12.25 5.38
N LEU A 100 -2.73 -13.57 5.24
CA LEU A 100 -3.75 -14.53 5.67
C LEU A 100 -3.83 -14.67 7.20
N ASP A 101 -2.74 -14.45 7.94
CA ASP A 101 -2.75 -14.41 9.40
C ASP A 101 -3.49 -13.19 9.94
N VAL A 102 -3.36 -12.04 9.29
CA VAL A 102 -4.19 -10.85 9.58
C VAL A 102 -5.66 -11.16 9.34
N ALA A 103 -5.99 -11.76 8.19
CA ALA A 103 -7.36 -12.17 7.85
C ALA A 103 -7.94 -13.14 8.90
N ARG A 104 -7.17 -14.16 9.28
CA ARG A 104 -7.54 -15.13 10.32
C ARG A 104 -7.79 -14.47 11.67
N THR A 105 -6.93 -13.53 12.05
CA THR A 105 -7.07 -12.79 13.31
C THR A 105 -8.34 -11.95 13.31
N ILE A 106 -8.66 -11.29 12.18
CA ILE A 106 -9.92 -10.54 12.01
C ILE A 106 -11.11 -11.49 12.15
N GLY A 107 -11.17 -12.57 11.38
CA GLY A 107 -12.30 -13.53 11.39
C GLY A 107 -12.54 -14.17 12.75
N LYS A 108 -11.46 -14.45 13.50
CA LYS A 108 -11.55 -15.01 14.87
C LYS A 108 -12.13 -14.03 15.89
N ASN A 109 -11.97 -12.72 15.69
CA ASN A 109 -12.21 -11.77 16.77
C ASN A 109 -13.18 -10.64 16.40
N MET A 110 -13.56 -10.46 15.14
CA MET A 110 -14.52 -9.42 14.78
C MET A 110 -15.92 -9.72 15.30
N GLU A 111 -16.58 -8.69 15.84
CA GLU A 111 -17.95 -8.75 16.38
C GLU A 111 -18.91 -7.79 15.67
N LYS A 112 -18.40 -7.05 14.68
CA LYS A 112 -19.18 -6.15 13.85
C LYS A 112 -18.63 -6.13 12.43
N THR A 113 -19.43 -5.56 11.53
CA THR A 113 -19.02 -5.33 10.13
C THR A 113 -17.77 -4.47 10.06
N ILE A 114 -16.76 -4.95 9.35
CA ILE A 114 -15.49 -4.25 9.09
C ILE A 114 -15.21 -4.33 7.58
N LEU A 115 -14.70 -3.25 7.00
CA LEU A 115 -14.09 -3.28 5.69
C LEU A 115 -12.61 -3.67 5.82
N VAL A 116 -12.21 -4.80 5.25
CA VAL A 116 -10.82 -5.25 5.22
C VAL A 116 -10.19 -4.85 3.89
N VAL A 117 -9.09 -4.10 3.94
CA VAL A 117 -8.45 -3.54 2.76
C VAL A 117 -7.02 -4.06 2.63
N THR A 118 -6.70 -4.74 1.55
CA THR A 118 -5.34 -5.14 1.22
C THR A 118 -4.62 -3.95 0.57
N LYS A 119 -3.55 -3.50 1.22
CA LYS A 119 -2.69 -2.43 0.71
C LYS A 119 -1.33 -2.95 0.25
N SER A 120 -0.90 -4.09 0.76
CA SER A 120 0.30 -4.80 0.31
C SER A 120 0.21 -5.13 -1.18
N THR A 121 1.38 -5.21 -1.85
CA THR A 121 1.47 -5.72 -3.23
C THR A 121 1.27 -7.23 -3.21
N VAL A 122 0.19 -7.70 -3.78
CA VAL A 122 -0.24 -9.10 -3.72
C VAL A 122 -0.66 -9.61 -5.09
N PRO A 123 -0.49 -10.92 -5.39
CA PRO A 123 -1.00 -11.54 -6.61
C PRO A 123 -2.50 -11.39 -6.76
N VAL A 124 -2.96 -11.37 -8.02
CA VAL A 124 -4.39 -11.38 -8.35
C VAL A 124 -5.08 -12.59 -7.71
N GLY A 125 -6.23 -12.35 -7.09
CA GLY A 125 -7.01 -13.35 -6.36
C GLY A 125 -6.68 -13.42 -4.85
N THR A 126 -5.78 -12.59 -4.34
CA THR A 126 -5.46 -12.57 -2.91
C THR A 126 -6.63 -12.09 -2.07
N ALA A 127 -7.38 -11.10 -2.52
CA ALA A 127 -8.57 -10.63 -1.80
C ALA A 127 -9.62 -11.73 -1.62
N GLN A 128 -9.78 -12.63 -2.61
CA GLN A 128 -10.67 -13.79 -2.46
C GLN A 128 -10.15 -14.77 -1.41
N LYS A 129 -8.84 -15.00 -1.33
CA LYS A 129 -8.23 -15.81 -0.27
C LYS A 129 -8.46 -15.20 1.13
N VAL A 130 -8.29 -13.87 1.24
CA VAL A 130 -8.57 -13.13 2.48
C VAL A 130 -10.03 -13.30 2.88
N ARG A 131 -10.98 -13.12 1.94
CA ARG A 131 -12.41 -13.33 2.17
C ARG A 131 -12.70 -14.74 2.68
N ASN A 132 -12.17 -15.75 2.01
CA ASN A 132 -12.39 -17.16 2.40
C ASN A 132 -11.90 -17.44 3.81
N VAL A 133 -10.69 -16.98 4.17
CA VAL A 133 -10.12 -17.19 5.51
C VAL A 133 -10.96 -16.49 6.59
N ILE A 134 -11.46 -15.28 6.35
CA ILE A 134 -12.35 -14.60 7.30
C ILE A 134 -13.65 -15.38 7.46
N GLN A 135 -14.26 -15.78 6.34
CA GLN A 135 -15.52 -16.53 6.34
C GLN A 135 -15.38 -17.87 7.09
N GLU A 136 -14.31 -18.63 6.82
CA GLU A 136 -14.02 -19.88 7.53
C GLU A 136 -13.95 -19.69 9.05
N GLU A 137 -13.36 -18.60 9.53
CA GLU A 137 -13.28 -18.34 10.98
C GLU A 137 -14.64 -17.90 11.56
N LEU A 138 -15.46 -17.16 10.81
CA LEU A 138 -16.83 -16.82 11.20
C LEU A 138 -17.71 -18.06 11.26
N ASP A 139 -17.61 -18.95 10.27
CA ASP A 139 -18.36 -20.21 10.21
C ASP A 139 -18.01 -21.12 11.41
N LYS A 140 -16.72 -21.24 11.77
CA LYS A 140 -16.28 -21.98 12.98
C LYS A 140 -16.89 -21.41 14.26
N ARG A 141 -17.09 -20.11 14.32
CA ARG A 141 -17.72 -19.40 15.45
C ARG A 141 -19.25 -19.44 15.39
N GLN A 142 -19.84 -19.93 14.29
CA GLN A 142 -21.29 -19.92 14.03
C GLN A 142 -21.89 -18.50 14.09
N ILE A 143 -21.15 -17.51 13.58
CA ILE A 143 -21.56 -16.11 13.55
C ILE A 143 -21.85 -15.71 12.10
N ASP A 144 -23.07 -15.24 11.86
CA ASP A 144 -23.48 -14.62 10.60
C ASP A 144 -23.22 -13.11 10.67
N LEU A 145 -22.06 -12.71 10.14
CA LEU A 145 -21.60 -11.32 10.16
C LEU A 145 -21.12 -10.90 8.76
N ASP A 146 -21.78 -9.89 8.20
CA ASP A 146 -21.42 -9.31 6.92
C ASP A 146 -20.10 -8.53 7.01
N PHE A 147 -19.24 -8.68 6.01
CA PHE A 147 -18.00 -7.93 5.85
C PHE A 147 -17.65 -7.73 4.39
N ASP A 148 -16.86 -6.70 4.11
CA ASP A 148 -16.36 -6.41 2.78
C ASP A 148 -14.83 -6.58 2.73
N VAL A 149 -14.33 -7.00 1.57
CA VAL A 149 -12.89 -7.00 1.25
C VAL A 149 -12.65 -6.10 0.05
N ALA A 150 -11.63 -5.25 0.15
CA ALA A 150 -11.23 -4.34 -0.92
C ALA A 150 -9.72 -4.45 -1.19
N SER A 151 -9.30 -4.06 -2.37
CA SER A 151 -7.88 -3.89 -2.72
C SER A 151 -7.59 -2.41 -2.96
N ASN A 152 -6.56 -1.89 -2.29
CA ASN A 152 -6.11 -0.51 -2.44
C ASN A 152 -4.58 -0.47 -2.56
N PRO A 153 -4.03 -0.88 -3.71
CA PRO A 153 -2.59 -0.93 -3.90
C PRO A 153 -1.95 0.45 -3.74
N GLU A 154 -0.72 0.46 -3.26
CA GLU A 154 0.08 1.66 -3.10
C GLU A 154 0.95 1.94 -4.35
N PHE A 155 1.30 3.21 -4.57
CA PHE A 155 2.18 3.66 -5.65
C PHE A 155 3.20 4.68 -5.12
N LEU A 156 3.63 4.50 -3.88
CA LEU A 156 4.54 5.40 -3.19
C LEU A 156 5.96 5.25 -3.76
N LYS A 157 6.67 6.36 -3.87
CA LYS A 157 8.10 6.39 -4.19
C LYS A 157 8.89 6.59 -2.89
N GLU A 158 9.83 5.71 -2.60
CA GLU A 158 10.72 5.89 -1.47
C GLU A 158 11.50 7.20 -1.61
N GLY A 159 11.53 7.99 -0.53
CA GLY A 159 12.11 9.33 -0.51
C GLY A 159 11.16 10.47 -0.90
N ASP A 160 9.94 10.17 -1.35
CA ASP A 160 8.88 11.14 -1.66
C ASP A 160 7.48 10.62 -1.32
N ALA A 161 7.40 9.59 -0.46
CA ALA A 161 6.16 8.86 -0.21
C ALA A 161 5.11 9.67 0.55
N VAL A 162 5.53 10.55 1.46
CA VAL A 162 4.61 11.45 2.15
C VAL A 162 3.93 12.38 1.14
N ASN A 163 4.69 12.97 0.22
CA ASN A 163 4.14 13.84 -0.82
C ASN A 163 3.25 13.05 -1.80
N ASP A 164 3.70 11.86 -2.25
CA ASP A 164 2.91 10.99 -3.12
C ASP A 164 1.58 10.57 -2.48
N PHE A 165 1.55 10.36 -1.16
CA PHE A 165 0.32 10.02 -0.45
C PHE A 165 -0.61 11.23 -0.28
N MET A 166 -0.03 12.38 0.08
CA MET A 166 -0.80 13.62 0.32
C MET A 166 -1.29 14.25 -0.98
N LYS A 167 -0.57 14.02 -2.10
CA LYS A 167 -0.89 14.55 -3.43
C LYS A 167 -0.73 13.45 -4.50
N PRO A 168 -1.56 12.39 -4.46
CA PRO A 168 -1.39 11.25 -5.34
C PRO A 168 -1.74 11.59 -6.79
N ASP A 169 -0.97 11.07 -7.75
CA ASP A 169 -1.36 11.08 -9.17
C ASP A 169 -2.69 10.34 -9.38
N ARG A 170 -2.91 9.29 -8.61
CA ARG A 170 -4.13 8.47 -8.58
C ARG A 170 -4.23 7.65 -7.30
N VAL A 171 -5.44 7.34 -6.90
CA VAL A 171 -5.77 6.32 -5.91
C VAL A 171 -6.61 5.25 -6.60
N VAL A 172 -6.18 3.99 -6.55
CA VAL A 172 -6.92 2.85 -7.13
C VAL A 172 -7.57 2.06 -6.00
N VAL A 173 -8.85 1.77 -6.16
CA VAL A 173 -9.62 1.01 -5.18
C VAL A 173 -10.47 -0.04 -5.89
N GLY A 174 -10.16 -1.31 -5.65
CA GLY A 174 -10.98 -2.44 -6.06
C GLY A 174 -12.01 -2.76 -5.00
N VAL A 175 -13.28 -2.76 -5.38
CA VAL A 175 -14.42 -3.05 -4.48
C VAL A 175 -15.47 -3.88 -5.19
N GLU A 176 -16.25 -4.64 -4.41
CA GLU A 176 -17.35 -5.46 -4.91
C GLU A 176 -18.73 -4.94 -4.46
N SER A 177 -18.78 -4.05 -3.45
CA SER A 177 -20.02 -3.53 -2.92
C SER A 177 -20.08 -1.99 -2.95
N ASP A 178 -21.29 -1.44 -3.10
CA ASP A 178 -21.54 0.00 -2.98
C ASP A 178 -21.24 0.52 -1.56
N LYS A 179 -21.35 -0.34 -0.55
CA LYS A 179 -21.03 -0.01 0.84
C LYS A 179 -19.54 0.23 0.99
N ALA A 180 -18.70 -0.72 0.52
CA ALA A 180 -17.23 -0.57 0.51
C ALA A 180 -16.81 0.65 -0.30
N ARG A 181 -17.41 0.88 -1.48
CA ARG A 181 -17.15 2.06 -2.31
C ARG A 181 -17.39 3.36 -1.56
N ARG A 182 -18.56 3.51 -0.91
CA ARG A 182 -18.88 4.73 -0.14
C ARG A 182 -17.94 4.96 1.04
N ILE A 183 -17.51 3.88 1.72
CA ILE A 183 -16.56 3.97 2.83
C ILE A 183 -15.20 4.47 2.34
N MET A 184 -14.67 3.89 1.25
CA MET A 184 -13.39 4.29 0.66
C MET A 184 -13.45 5.69 0.06
N GLU A 185 -14.54 6.08 -0.57
CA GLU A 185 -14.75 7.44 -1.08
C GLU A 185 -14.72 8.47 0.07
N ARG A 186 -15.41 8.19 1.18
CA ARG A 186 -15.38 9.04 2.37
C ARG A 186 -13.98 9.13 2.98
N LEU A 187 -13.24 8.02 3.01
CA LEU A 187 -11.87 7.98 3.53
C LEU A 187 -10.92 8.86 2.72
N TYR A 188 -10.99 8.77 1.38
CA TYR A 188 -10.08 9.51 0.49
C TYR A 188 -10.56 10.91 0.13
N LYS A 189 -11.80 11.30 0.50
CA LYS A 189 -12.36 12.62 0.21
C LYS A 189 -11.46 13.80 0.58
N PRO A 190 -10.77 13.82 1.76
CA PRO A 190 -9.89 14.93 2.12
C PRO A 190 -8.70 15.13 1.15
N PHE A 191 -8.28 14.07 0.47
CA PHE A 191 -7.17 14.11 -0.49
C PHE A 191 -7.59 14.55 -1.89
N MET A 192 -8.91 14.67 -2.15
CA MET A 192 -9.49 14.89 -3.47
C MET A 192 -9.68 16.36 -3.85
N MET A 193 -9.24 17.30 -3.01
CA MET A 193 -9.54 18.74 -3.17
C MET A 193 -8.86 19.40 -4.40
N ASN A 194 -7.92 18.71 -5.07
CA ASN A 194 -7.12 19.25 -6.18
C ASN A 194 -7.18 18.38 -7.45
N ASN A 195 -8.35 17.89 -7.85
CA ASN A 195 -8.55 17.06 -9.04
C ASN A 195 -7.85 15.70 -9.05
N TYR A 196 -7.65 15.08 -7.90
CA TYR A 196 -7.11 13.72 -7.83
C TYR A 196 -8.09 12.70 -8.38
N ARG A 197 -7.53 11.69 -9.04
CA ARG A 197 -8.31 10.62 -9.64
C ARG A 197 -8.45 9.47 -8.64
N LEU A 198 -9.61 9.34 -8.03
CA LEU A 198 -10.02 8.12 -7.35
C LEU A 198 -10.64 7.19 -8.38
N ILE A 199 -9.95 6.11 -8.68
CA ILE A 199 -10.33 5.12 -9.68
C ILE A 199 -10.92 3.92 -8.95
N PHE A 200 -12.22 3.71 -9.09
CA PHE A 200 -12.88 2.51 -8.62
C PHE A 200 -12.93 1.47 -9.73
N THR A 201 -12.61 0.22 -9.39
CA THR A 201 -12.65 -0.92 -10.29
C THR A 201 -13.05 -2.18 -9.50
N ASP A 202 -13.14 -3.32 -10.17
CA ASP A 202 -13.20 -4.62 -9.52
C ASP A 202 -11.88 -4.94 -8.80
N VAL A 203 -11.94 -5.88 -7.86
CA VAL A 203 -10.79 -6.21 -7.02
C VAL A 203 -9.63 -6.82 -7.82
N PRO A 204 -9.84 -7.81 -8.73
CA PRO A 204 -8.76 -8.37 -9.55
C PRO A 204 -8.05 -7.32 -10.40
N SER A 205 -8.79 -6.37 -10.98
CA SER A 205 -8.20 -5.28 -11.78
C SER A 205 -7.34 -4.36 -10.90
N ALA A 206 -7.76 -4.04 -9.67
CA ALA A 206 -6.96 -3.23 -8.76
C ALA A 206 -5.64 -3.92 -8.40
N GLU A 207 -5.67 -5.22 -8.10
CA GLU A 207 -4.48 -6.04 -7.84
C GLU A 207 -3.55 -6.05 -9.06
N MET A 208 -4.09 -6.28 -10.28
CA MET A 208 -3.32 -6.32 -11.52
C MET A 208 -2.69 -4.96 -11.87
N ILE A 209 -3.37 -3.85 -11.64
CA ILE A 209 -2.85 -2.49 -11.97
C ILE A 209 -1.50 -2.25 -11.29
N LYS A 210 -1.31 -2.71 -10.04
CA LYS A 210 -0.03 -2.55 -9.34
C LYS A 210 1.09 -3.31 -10.04
N TYR A 211 0.86 -4.59 -10.37
CA TYR A 211 1.84 -5.41 -11.07
C TYR A 211 2.15 -4.85 -12.46
N ALA A 212 1.13 -4.51 -13.23
CA ALA A 212 1.31 -3.95 -14.57
C ALA A 212 2.11 -2.64 -14.55
N ALA A 213 1.83 -1.74 -13.59
CA ALA A 213 2.56 -0.49 -13.43
C ALA A 213 4.05 -0.75 -13.12
N ASN A 214 4.35 -1.61 -12.13
CA ASN A 214 5.73 -1.92 -11.76
C ASN A 214 6.48 -2.64 -12.90
N ALA A 215 5.84 -3.60 -13.57
CA ALA A 215 6.42 -4.30 -14.71
C ALA A 215 6.73 -3.35 -15.88
N MET A 216 5.85 -2.38 -16.16
CA MET A 216 6.10 -1.38 -17.21
C MET A 216 7.31 -0.51 -16.87
N LEU A 217 7.43 -0.05 -15.61
CA LEU A 217 8.60 0.75 -15.19
C LEU A 217 9.90 -0.06 -15.29
N ALA A 218 9.90 -1.31 -14.83
CA ALA A 218 11.04 -2.21 -14.94
C ALA A 218 11.42 -2.48 -16.40
N THR A 219 10.44 -2.71 -17.27
CA THR A 219 10.66 -2.91 -18.72
C THR A 219 11.32 -1.70 -19.36
N ARG A 220 10.92 -0.47 -19.00
CA ARG A 220 11.55 0.74 -19.54
C ARG A 220 13.02 0.88 -19.16
N ILE A 221 13.38 0.52 -17.91
CA ILE A 221 14.78 0.52 -17.45
C ILE A 221 15.56 -0.55 -18.21
N SER A 222 15.05 -1.79 -18.31
CA SER A 222 15.68 -2.89 -19.03
C SER A 222 15.88 -2.57 -20.51
N PHE A 223 14.85 -1.99 -21.16
CA PHE A 223 14.95 -1.51 -22.54
C PHE A 223 16.10 -0.52 -22.72
N MET A 224 16.23 0.46 -21.80
CA MET A 224 17.31 1.44 -21.89
C MET A 224 18.70 0.83 -21.64
N ASN A 225 18.80 -0.22 -20.83
CA ASN A 225 20.04 -0.96 -20.64
C ASN A 225 20.46 -1.67 -21.93
N ASP A 226 19.53 -2.31 -22.64
CA ASP A 226 19.81 -2.93 -23.94
C ASP A 226 20.24 -1.90 -24.99
N ILE A 227 19.57 -0.72 -25.00
CA ILE A 227 19.95 0.38 -25.90
C ILE A 227 21.34 0.94 -25.53
N ALA A 228 21.70 1.00 -24.21
CA ALA A 228 23.03 1.42 -23.81
C ALA A 228 24.12 0.47 -24.34
N ASN A 229 23.93 -0.83 -24.19
CA ASN A 229 24.83 -1.86 -24.73
C ASN A 229 24.97 -1.73 -26.26
N LEU A 230 23.86 -1.51 -26.98
CA LEU A 230 23.91 -1.30 -28.42
C LEU A 230 24.65 -0.01 -28.80
N CYS A 231 24.45 1.06 -28.06
CA CYS A 231 25.16 2.33 -28.28
C CYS A 231 26.68 2.17 -28.14
N GLU A 232 27.15 1.39 -27.18
CA GLU A 232 28.60 1.07 -27.06
C GLU A 232 29.13 0.36 -28.29
N LEU A 233 28.39 -0.58 -28.85
CA LEU A 233 28.80 -1.36 -30.03
C LEU A 233 28.84 -0.52 -31.32
N VAL A 234 27.93 0.44 -31.48
CA VAL A 234 27.80 1.24 -32.70
C VAL A 234 28.41 2.64 -32.60
N GLY A 235 29.00 3.00 -31.44
CA GLY A 235 29.62 4.30 -31.21
C GLY A 235 28.59 5.45 -31.02
N ALA A 236 27.36 5.15 -30.62
CA ALA A 236 26.35 6.15 -30.32
C ALA A 236 26.41 6.62 -28.87
N ASN A 237 25.93 7.84 -28.60
CA ASN A 237 25.84 8.36 -27.24
C ASN A 237 24.44 8.07 -26.66
N VAL A 238 24.38 7.21 -25.64
CA VAL A 238 23.13 6.78 -25.02
C VAL A 238 22.34 7.91 -24.39
N ASP A 239 22.99 8.94 -23.84
CA ASP A 239 22.30 10.11 -23.29
C ASP A 239 21.60 10.93 -24.37
N MET A 240 22.19 11.04 -25.55
CA MET A 240 21.56 11.71 -26.67
C MET A 240 20.39 10.89 -27.23
N VAL A 241 20.55 9.55 -27.32
CA VAL A 241 19.46 8.65 -27.70
C VAL A 241 18.30 8.78 -26.71
N ARG A 242 18.58 8.71 -25.40
CA ARG A 242 17.58 8.88 -24.33
C ARG A 242 16.84 10.21 -24.44
N LYS A 243 17.58 11.32 -24.64
CA LYS A 243 16.97 12.65 -24.81
C LYS A 243 16.09 12.69 -26.07
N GLY A 244 16.57 12.13 -27.18
CA GLY A 244 15.82 12.09 -28.42
C GLY A 244 14.51 11.34 -28.33
N ILE A 245 14.53 10.09 -27.87
CA ILE A 245 13.31 9.29 -27.73
C ILE A 245 12.39 9.83 -26.62
N GLY A 246 12.96 10.36 -25.53
CA GLY A 246 12.19 10.93 -24.42
C GLY A 246 11.48 12.24 -24.75
N ALA A 247 11.87 12.93 -25.83
CA ALA A 247 11.18 14.12 -26.33
C ALA A 247 9.85 13.79 -27.05
N ASP A 248 9.65 12.56 -27.49
CA ASP A 248 8.36 12.10 -28.03
C ASP A 248 7.35 12.00 -26.88
N SER A 249 6.25 12.76 -26.94
CA SER A 249 5.20 12.79 -25.92
C SER A 249 4.53 11.43 -25.68
N ARG A 250 4.56 10.50 -26.64
CA ARG A 250 4.03 9.14 -26.51
C ARG A 250 4.94 8.27 -25.65
N ILE A 251 6.23 8.61 -25.54
CA ILE A 251 7.24 7.89 -24.76
C ILE A 251 7.46 8.60 -23.43
N GLY A 252 7.83 9.89 -23.45
CA GLY A 252 8.20 10.67 -22.28
C GLY A 252 9.56 10.24 -21.69
N SER A 253 10.19 11.11 -20.90
CA SER A 253 11.57 10.95 -20.42
C SER A 253 11.73 10.11 -19.14
N ARG A 254 10.63 9.84 -18.41
CA ARG A 254 10.70 9.15 -17.11
C ARG A 254 11.04 7.67 -17.29
N PHE A 255 11.86 7.12 -16.40
CA PHE A 255 12.31 5.72 -16.37
C PHE A 255 13.08 5.27 -17.63
N LEU A 256 13.71 6.22 -18.34
CA LEU A 256 14.61 5.95 -19.46
C LEU A 256 16.08 6.15 -19.03
N TYR A 257 16.47 5.62 -17.88
CA TYR A 257 17.82 5.77 -17.34
C TYR A 257 18.52 4.40 -17.35
N PRO A 258 19.57 4.22 -18.20
CA PRO A 258 20.38 3.02 -18.16
C PRO A 258 21.21 3.02 -16.86
N GLY A 259 21.47 1.82 -16.33
CA GLY A 259 22.23 1.59 -15.12
C GLY A 259 22.58 0.11 -14.97
N CYS A 260 22.98 -0.32 -13.78
CA CYS A 260 23.37 -1.71 -13.52
C CYS A 260 22.21 -2.72 -13.52
N GLY A 261 21.00 -2.27 -13.74
CA GLY A 261 19.76 -3.05 -13.77
C GLY A 261 18.58 -2.24 -13.23
N TYR A 262 17.40 -2.84 -13.21
CA TYR A 262 16.31 -2.30 -12.43
C TYR A 262 16.34 -2.94 -11.03
N GLY A 263 15.84 -2.23 -10.02
CA GLY A 263 15.78 -2.74 -8.67
C GLY A 263 15.61 -1.62 -7.67
N GLY A 264 15.38 -2.01 -6.45
CA GLY A 264 15.15 -1.15 -5.31
C GLY A 264 14.69 -1.99 -4.14
N SER A 265 14.29 -1.34 -3.04
CA SER A 265 13.79 -2.03 -1.85
C SER A 265 12.39 -2.64 -2.02
N CYS A 266 11.71 -2.35 -3.14
CA CYS A 266 10.39 -2.92 -3.48
C CYS A 266 10.47 -3.82 -4.70
#